data_82858931f4df1bf10c3ad3a4ac538faa
#
_entry.id   82858931f4df1bf10c3ad3a4ac538faa
#
_cell.length_a   1.000
_cell.length_b   1.000
_cell.length_c   1.000
_cell.angle_alpha   90.00
_cell.angle_beta   90.00
_cell.angle_gamma   90.00
#
_symmetry.space_group_name_H-M   'P 1'
#
loop_
_entity.id
_entity.type
_entity.pdbx_description
1 polymer ?
#
loop_
_entity_poly.entity_id
_entity_poly.type
_entity_poly.pdbx_seq_one_letter_code
_entity_poly.pdbx_strand_id
1 'polypeptide(L)'
;AGLFKASGKFHFRVASFVPKGVGALSKALEATKNKLEAEGLFAAEFKQSLPLYPAHIALITSPDAAAYMDVMRVLSNRWPGLTVTFLPVGVQGSEAAGQITAALQYANAHTHAETIILTRGGGSLEDLSAFNAESVARAIFASRIPVVCGIGHERDWTIADLAADIRAATPSNAAELTVPDAKAVTAAIMRLADNIIGALHVIVAADRRRVQECVRTLDLAMKNHLEDLRTHIRRFARSSQKYTERSRSVRLHVDEVIERCFQATLHRTHSLAAYVVSAERLFRTQHPEMVLSRGYSITFDKTGKIIKDVHTLALGDVLTTRISHGAVESTIKRLYAAKKRKDKLFKTSGRT
;
A
#
# COMPACT_ATOMS: atom_id res chain seq x y z
N ALA A 1 36.99 44.52 -27.87
CA ALA A 1 37.16 45.59 -26.89
C ALA A 1 36.99 46.94 -27.59
N GLY A 2 36.12 47.77 -27.12
CA GLY A 2 35.92 49.14 -27.67
C GLY A 2 36.12 50.17 -26.56
N LEU A 3 36.83 51.25 -26.87
CA LEU A 3 36.97 52.38 -25.99
C LEU A 3 35.86 53.38 -26.18
N PHE A 4 35.07 53.59 -25.14
CA PHE A 4 33.99 54.59 -25.19
C PHE A 4 34.61 55.97 -24.83
N LYS A 5 34.85 56.77 -25.82
CA LYS A 5 35.57 58.08 -25.72
C LYS A 5 34.91 59.07 -24.75
N ALA A 6 33.64 58.93 -24.45
CA ALA A 6 32.91 59.90 -23.61
C ALA A 6 33.04 59.67 -22.10
N SER A 7 33.48 58.53 -21.62
CA SER A 7 33.52 58.22 -20.18
C SER A 7 34.84 57.62 -19.68
N GLY A 8 35.84 57.41 -20.56
CA GLY A 8 37.13 56.77 -20.20
C GLY A 8 37.01 55.34 -19.65
N LYS A 9 35.84 54.71 -19.76
CA LYS A 9 35.62 53.38 -19.27
C LYS A 9 35.77 52.32 -20.35
N PHE A 10 36.43 51.23 -20.04
CA PHE A 10 36.52 50.08 -20.93
C PHE A 10 35.28 49.25 -20.82
N HIS A 11 34.62 49.02 -21.93
CA HIS A 11 33.48 48.09 -22.07
C HIS A 11 33.93 46.89 -22.88
N PHE A 12 33.80 45.70 -22.27
CA PHE A 12 33.94 44.43 -22.99
C PHE A 12 32.54 44.04 -23.49
N ARG A 13 32.35 44.02 -24.79
CA ARG A 13 31.15 43.41 -25.36
C ARG A 13 31.44 41.92 -25.54
N VAL A 14 30.90 41.12 -24.66
CA VAL A 14 31.03 39.66 -24.74
C VAL A 14 30.06 39.18 -25.78
N ALA A 15 30.54 38.67 -26.92
CA ALA A 15 29.74 38.13 -28.00
C ALA A 15 29.23 36.72 -27.69
N SER A 16 29.93 35.96 -26.91
CA SER A 16 29.51 34.67 -26.37
C SER A 16 30.21 34.45 -25.05
N PHE A 17 29.47 33.95 -24.07
CA PHE A 17 30.00 33.48 -22.80
C PHE A 17 29.82 31.96 -22.74
N VAL A 18 30.90 31.25 -22.85
CA VAL A 18 30.91 29.79 -22.60
C VAL A 18 31.60 29.56 -21.28
N PRO A 19 30.95 29.15 -20.21
CA PRO A 19 31.60 28.83 -18.96
C PRO A 19 32.61 27.69 -19.22
N LYS A 20 33.86 27.92 -18.93
CA LYS A 20 34.93 26.94 -19.13
C LYS A 20 34.75 25.82 -18.11
N GLY A 21 34.27 24.64 -18.56
CA GLY A 21 34.03 23.47 -17.72
C GLY A 21 32.55 23.06 -17.66
N VAL A 22 31.61 23.97 -17.46
CA VAL A 22 30.18 23.63 -17.29
C VAL A 22 29.57 23.02 -18.57
N GLY A 23 29.92 23.57 -19.73
CA GLY A 23 29.41 23.04 -21.01
C GLY A 23 29.99 21.66 -21.41
N ALA A 24 31.20 21.36 -21.00
CA ALA A 24 31.84 20.06 -21.26
C ALA A 24 31.26 18.99 -20.31
N LEU A 25 31.06 19.35 -19.05
CA LEU A 25 30.47 18.47 -18.06
C LEU A 25 28.99 18.14 -18.41
N SER A 26 28.21 19.13 -18.82
CA SER A 26 26.83 18.97 -19.26
C SER A 26 26.73 18.06 -20.50
N LYS A 27 27.60 18.24 -21.50
CA LYS A 27 27.64 17.38 -22.68
C LYS A 27 28.04 15.95 -22.34
N ALA A 28 29.00 15.75 -21.44
CA ALA A 28 29.38 14.42 -20.98
C ALA A 28 28.24 13.72 -20.23
N LEU A 29 27.52 14.48 -19.39
CA LEU A 29 26.35 13.97 -18.67
C LEU A 29 25.24 13.55 -19.65
N GLU A 30 24.90 14.41 -20.63
CA GLU A 30 23.93 14.08 -21.69
C GLU A 30 24.34 12.86 -22.50
N ALA A 31 25.59 12.75 -22.87
CA ALA A 31 26.11 11.60 -23.61
C ALA A 31 25.96 10.30 -22.77
N THR A 32 26.31 10.34 -21.49
CA THR A 32 26.15 9.20 -20.59
C THR A 32 24.68 8.85 -20.41
N LYS A 33 23.81 9.83 -20.20
CA LYS A 33 22.38 9.62 -20.07
C LYS A 33 21.80 8.96 -21.34
N ASN A 34 22.08 9.51 -22.51
CA ASN A 34 21.56 8.99 -23.78
C ASN A 34 22.08 7.56 -24.06
N LYS A 35 23.33 7.27 -23.68
CA LYS A 35 23.88 5.91 -23.77
C LYS A 35 23.10 4.93 -22.91
N LEU A 36 22.91 5.24 -21.62
CA LEU A 36 22.21 4.37 -20.67
C LEU A 36 20.71 4.25 -20.99
N GLU A 37 20.11 5.29 -21.53
CA GLU A 37 18.74 5.28 -22.01
C GLU A 37 18.57 4.37 -23.23
N ALA A 38 19.49 4.43 -24.18
CA ALA A 38 19.52 3.54 -25.34
C ALA A 38 19.73 2.06 -24.96
N GLU A 39 20.48 1.82 -23.87
CA GLU A 39 20.63 0.49 -23.29
C GLU A 39 19.41 0.05 -22.45
N GLY A 40 18.42 0.91 -22.24
CA GLY A 40 17.18 0.59 -21.52
C GLY A 40 17.27 0.61 -19.99
N LEU A 41 18.36 1.12 -19.40
CA LEU A 41 18.54 1.11 -17.93
C LEU A 41 17.48 1.88 -17.17
N PHE A 42 16.79 2.80 -17.82
CA PHE A 42 15.77 3.65 -17.17
C PHE A 42 14.33 3.17 -17.42
N ALA A 43 14.17 2.07 -18.14
CA ALA A 43 12.85 1.57 -18.51
C ALA A 43 12.04 1.14 -17.28
N ALA A 44 10.78 1.54 -17.25
CA ALA A 44 9.89 1.28 -16.12
C ALA A 44 9.66 -0.22 -15.85
N GLU A 45 9.88 -1.05 -16.86
CA GLU A 45 9.74 -2.51 -16.78
C GLU A 45 10.74 -3.16 -15.82
N PHE A 46 11.90 -2.55 -15.64
CA PHE A 46 12.95 -3.04 -14.75
C PHE A 46 12.87 -2.47 -13.33
N LYS A 47 11.96 -1.51 -13.08
CA LYS A 47 11.81 -0.91 -11.76
C LYS A 47 11.14 -1.88 -10.80
N GLN A 48 11.85 -2.14 -9.71
CA GLN A 48 11.38 -3.02 -8.64
C GLN A 48 10.47 -2.24 -7.67
N SER A 49 9.55 -2.98 -7.04
CA SER A 49 8.64 -2.43 -6.03
C SER A 49 9.26 -2.48 -4.65
N LEU A 50 8.92 -1.49 -3.83
CA LEU A 50 9.26 -1.55 -2.42
C LEU A 50 8.39 -2.56 -1.67
N PRO A 51 8.95 -3.28 -0.70
CA PRO A 51 8.19 -4.01 0.28
C PRO A 51 7.29 -3.06 1.08
N LEU A 52 6.08 -3.48 1.37
CA LEU A 52 5.11 -2.67 2.12
C LEU A 52 5.50 -2.45 3.58
N TYR A 53 6.14 -3.44 4.17
CA TYR A 53 6.50 -3.48 5.58
C TYR A 53 7.93 -4.01 5.72
N PRO A 54 8.93 -3.20 5.34
CA PRO A 54 10.31 -3.65 5.42
C PRO A 54 10.71 -3.86 6.88
N ALA A 55 11.43 -4.95 7.13
CA ALA A 55 12.04 -5.24 8.43
C ALA A 55 13.49 -4.76 8.49
N HIS A 56 14.16 -4.70 7.33
CA HIS A 56 15.55 -4.34 7.23
C HIS A 56 15.83 -3.50 5.99
N ILE A 57 16.52 -2.38 6.17
CA ILE A 57 16.97 -1.52 5.07
C ILE A 57 18.47 -1.25 5.15
N ALA A 58 19.08 -0.97 4.01
CA ALA A 58 20.43 -0.46 3.93
C ALA A 58 20.41 1.05 3.63
N LEU A 59 21.11 1.83 4.41
CA LEU A 59 21.24 3.28 4.21
C LEU A 59 22.65 3.60 3.74
N ILE A 60 22.77 4.12 2.52
CA ILE A 60 24.01 4.54 1.90
C ILE A 60 24.03 6.07 1.86
N THR A 61 24.87 6.67 2.67
CA THR A 61 25.07 8.13 2.74
C THR A 61 26.36 8.48 3.47
N SER A 62 26.71 9.77 3.50
CA SER A 62 27.83 10.23 4.28
C SER A 62 27.51 10.28 5.79
N PRO A 63 28.42 9.87 6.67
CA PRO A 63 28.23 9.93 8.12
C PRO A 63 28.08 11.37 8.64
N ASP A 64 28.72 12.33 8.00
CA ASP A 64 28.70 13.74 8.40
C ASP A 64 27.53 14.53 7.77
N ALA A 65 26.72 13.90 6.95
CA ALA A 65 25.64 14.59 6.26
C ALA A 65 24.39 14.74 7.16
N ALA A 66 23.79 15.92 7.13
CA ALA A 66 22.48 16.16 7.72
C ALA A 66 21.44 15.13 7.24
N ALA A 67 21.61 14.65 6.01
CA ALA A 67 20.76 13.61 5.42
C ALA A 67 20.69 12.33 6.25
N TYR A 68 21.80 11.88 6.84
CA TYR A 68 21.80 10.71 7.71
C TYR A 68 20.85 10.89 8.90
N MET A 69 20.99 12.00 9.60
CA MET A 69 20.14 12.29 10.77
C MET A 69 18.68 12.48 10.39
N ASP A 70 18.41 13.12 9.26
CA ASP A 70 17.05 13.32 8.77
C ASP A 70 16.37 11.99 8.41
N VAL A 71 17.05 11.13 7.68
CA VAL A 71 16.55 9.79 7.32
C VAL A 71 16.31 8.97 8.59
N MET A 72 17.29 8.88 9.48
CA MET A 72 17.17 8.10 10.72
C MET A 72 16.04 8.58 11.61
N ARG A 73 15.86 9.90 11.72
CA ARG A 73 14.73 10.49 12.47
C ARG A 73 13.39 10.13 11.87
N VAL A 74 13.24 10.19 10.55
CA VAL A 74 11.99 9.82 9.87
C VAL A 74 11.71 8.34 10.04
N LEU A 75 12.69 7.47 9.79
CA LEU A 75 12.54 6.03 9.89
C LEU A 75 12.15 5.59 11.32
N SER A 76 12.86 6.09 12.34
CA SER A 76 12.59 5.72 13.73
C SER A 76 11.21 6.20 14.21
N ASN A 77 10.76 7.36 13.73
CA ASN A 77 9.44 7.89 14.08
C ASN A 77 8.28 7.17 13.37
N ARG A 78 8.50 6.82 12.09
CA ARG A 78 7.43 6.22 11.27
C ARG A 78 7.33 4.70 11.43
N TRP A 79 8.47 4.02 11.57
CA TRP A 79 8.53 2.56 11.61
C TRP A 79 9.48 2.07 12.71
N PRO A 80 9.08 2.14 13.99
CA PRO A 80 9.87 1.66 15.11
C PRO A 80 10.17 0.15 14.97
N GLY A 81 11.40 -0.24 15.30
CA GLY A 81 11.84 -1.63 15.19
C GLY A 81 12.47 -2.01 13.85
N LEU A 82 12.57 -1.06 12.91
CA LEU A 82 13.29 -1.25 11.66
C LEU A 82 14.79 -1.46 11.93
N THR A 83 15.36 -2.50 11.34
CA THR A 83 16.81 -2.68 11.31
C THR A 83 17.39 -1.82 10.18
N VAL A 84 18.38 -1.02 10.50
CA VAL A 84 19.09 -0.19 9.50
C VAL A 84 20.54 -0.56 9.46
N THR A 85 21.00 -1.10 8.33
CA THR A 85 22.43 -1.26 8.06
C THR A 85 22.97 0.04 7.44
N PHE A 86 23.79 0.74 8.18
CA PHE A 86 24.42 1.95 7.68
C PHE A 86 25.72 1.61 6.92
N LEU A 87 25.82 2.07 5.69
CA LEU A 87 26.96 1.93 4.81
C LEU A 87 27.53 3.33 4.53
N PRO A 88 28.55 3.74 5.29
CA PRO A 88 29.16 5.07 5.14
C PRO A 88 29.93 5.17 3.83
N VAL A 89 29.63 6.22 3.05
CA VAL A 89 30.33 6.52 1.78
C VAL A 89 30.56 8.01 1.67
N GLY A 90 31.62 8.36 0.93
CA GLY A 90 31.77 9.73 0.45
C GLY A 90 30.69 10.04 -0.59
N VAL A 91 30.01 11.16 -0.44
CA VAL A 91 28.93 11.59 -1.38
C VAL A 91 29.42 12.69 -2.34
N GLN A 92 30.68 13.09 -2.24
CA GLN A 92 31.36 14.09 -3.07
C GLN A 92 32.82 13.73 -3.26
N GLY A 93 33.45 14.28 -4.29
CA GLY A 93 34.84 13.99 -4.62
C GLY A 93 34.99 12.84 -5.63
N SER A 94 36.23 12.65 -6.12
CA SER A 94 36.54 11.72 -7.20
C SER A 94 36.35 10.25 -6.85
N GLU A 95 36.44 9.88 -5.59
CA GLU A 95 36.30 8.49 -5.10
C GLU A 95 34.85 8.10 -4.75
N ALA A 96 33.98 9.10 -4.63
CA ALA A 96 32.60 8.88 -4.17
C ALA A 96 31.85 7.88 -5.05
N ALA A 97 31.96 7.96 -6.37
CA ALA A 97 31.28 7.03 -7.29
C ALA A 97 31.76 5.59 -7.07
N GLY A 98 33.03 5.36 -6.81
CA GLY A 98 33.58 4.04 -6.49
C GLY A 98 33.04 3.51 -5.16
N GLN A 99 33.04 4.36 -4.12
CA GLN A 99 32.54 3.99 -2.79
C GLN A 99 31.04 3.67 -2.83
N ILE A 100 30.22 4.47 -3.53
CA ILE A 100 28.78 4.22 -3.69
C ILE A 100 28.55 2.88 -4.43
N THR A 101 29.29 2.64 -5.52
CA THR A 101 29.20 1.39 -6.27
C THR A 101 29.54 0.19 -5.39
N ALA A 102 30.63 0.26 -4.63
CA ALA A 102 31.05 -0.79 -3.70
C ALA A 102 30.02 -1.01 -2.58
N ALA A 103 29.43 0.06 -2.04
CA ALA A 103 28.41 -0.03 -1.01
C ALA A 103 27.13 -0.69 -1.53
N LEU A 104 26.69 -0.37 -2.77
CA LEU A 104 25.55 -1.03 -3.42
C LEU A 104 25.81 -2.54 -3.62
N GLN A 105 27.00 -2.90 -4.09
CA GLN A 105 27.40 -4.30 -4.23
C GLN A 105 27.47 -5.01 -2.88
N TYR A 106 28.04 -4.37 -1.87
CA TYR A 106 28.11 -4.91 -0.52
C TYR A 106 26.72 -5.13 0.08
N ALA A 107 25.82 -4.16 -0.07
CA ALA A 107 24.43 -4.30 0.38
C ALA A 107 23.76 -5.55 -0.22
N ASN A 108 23.93 -5.75 -1.53
CA ASN A 108 23.35 -6.90 -2.25
C ASN A 108 23.98 -8.24 -1.89
N ALA A 109 25.26 -8.26 -1.52
CA ALA A 109 25.99 -9.52 -1.26
C ALA A 109 26.00 -9.93 0.20
N HIS A 110 25.99 -8.97 1.13
CA HIS A 110 26.30 -9.20 2.55
C HIS A 110 25.21 -8.74 3.52
N THR A 111 24.11 -8.15 3.04
CA THR A 111 23.02 -7.74 3.90
C THR A 111 21.74 -8.48 3.56
N HIS A 112 20.81 -8.54 4.51
CA HIS A 112 19.43 -9.01 4.30
C HIS A 112 18.48 -7.82 4.12
N ALA A 113 19.00 -6.68 3.66
CA ALA A 113 18.18 -5.50 3.43
C ALA A 113 17.13 -5.77 2.34
N GLU A 114 15.93 -5.32 2.59
CA GLU A 114 14.81 -5.44 1.66
C GLU A 114 14.65 -4.20 0.78
N THR A 115 15.32 -3.10 1.15
CA THR A 115 15.37 -1.85 0.39
C THR A 115 16.70 -1.14 0.68
N ILE A 116 17.24 -0.50 -0.33
CA ILE A 116 18.42 0.37 -0.21
C ILE A 116 17.95 1.81 -0.34
N ILE A 117 18.34 2.66 0.61
CA ILE A 117 18.19 4.11 0.51
C ILE A 117 19.55 4.70 0.19
N LEU A 118 19.67 5.33 -0.97
CA LEU A 118 20.84 6.09 -1.37
C LEU A 118 20.52 7.57 -1.29
N THR A 119 21.15 8.27 -0.36
CA THR A 119 20.84 9.68 -0.14
C THR A 119 22.09 10.53 -0.01
N ARG A 120 21.88 11.83 -0.26
CA ARG A 120 22.85 12.87 -0.04
C ARG A 120 22.19 14.08 0.63
N GLY A 121 22.92 14.76 1.48
CA GLY A 121 22.55 16.08 1.98
C GLY A 121 22.64 17.18 0.91
N GLY A 122 22.12 18.37 1.19
CA GLY A 122 22.20 19.52 0.30
C GLY A 122 23.64 19.89 -0.07
N GLY A 123 23.85 20.48 -1.26
CA GLY A 123 25.16 20.89 -1.76
C GLY A 123 25.03 21.42 -3.19
N SER A 124 26.19 21.85 -3.79
CA SER A 124 26.22 22.39 -5.15
C SER A 124 26.00 21.33 -6.22
N LEU A 125 25.67 21.78 -7.46
CA LEU A 125 25.53 20.90 -8.65
C LEU A 125 26.83 20.12 -8.95
N GLU A 126 28.00 20.68 -8.63
CA GLU A 126 29.30 20.04 -8.81
C GLU A 126 29.45 18.81 -7.91
N ASP A 127 28.84 18.84 -6.74
CA ASP A 127 28.83 17.73 -5.79
C ASP A 127 27.94 16.56 -6.21
N LEU A 128 27.08 16.73 -7.23
CA LEU A 128 26.23 15.66 -7.79
C LEU A 128 26.97 14.78 -8.81
N SER A 129 28.20 15.11 -9.15
CA SER A 129 28.98 14.41 -10.19
C SER A 129 29.14 12.92 -9.93
N ALA A 130 29.30 12.52 -8.67
CA ALA A 130 29.40 11.11 -8.29
C ALA A 130 28.14 10.29 -8.63
N PHE A 131 26.96 10.90 -8.47
CA PHE A 131 25.67 10.25 -8.76
C PHE A 131 25.32 10.27 -10.26
N ASN A 132 26.08 11.01 -11.04
CA ASN A 132 25.99 11.01 -12.49
C ASN A 132 27.00 10.05 -13.16
N ALA A 133 27.74 9.29 -12.37
CA ALA A 133 28.69 8.31 -12.87
C ALA A 133 27.96 7.07 -13.43
N GLU A 134 28.38 6.62 -14.61
CA GLU A 134 27.85 5.40 -15.25
C GLU A 134 27.96 4.16 -14.34
N SER A 135 29.05 4.04 -13.57
CA SER A 135 29.26 2.93 -12.64
C SER A 135 28.19 2.84 -11.56
N VAL A 136 27.73 3.98 -11.03
CA VAL A 136 26.66 4.05 -10.02
C VAL A 136 25.32 3.64 -10.62
N ALA A 137 24.97 4.16 -11.80
CA ALA A 137 23.75 3.81 -12.49
C ALA A 137 23.68 2.31 -12.80
N ARG A 138 24.78 1.73 -13.27
CA ARG A 138 24.86 0.29 -13.52
C ARG A 138 24.79 -0.54 -12.25
N ALA A 139 25.37 -0.07 -11.15
CA ALA A 139 25.28 -0.74 -9.86
C ALA A 139 23.85 -0.70 -9.29
N ILE A 140 23.13 0.40 -9.48
CA ILE A 140 21.71 0.51 -9.12
C ILE A 140 20.87 -0.45 -9.95
N PHE A 141 21.05 -0.42 -11.26
CA PHE A 141 20.31 -1.30 -12.18
C PHE A 141 20.55 -2.80 -11.92
N ALA A 142 21.79 -3.17 -11.57
CA ALA A 142 22.16 -4.54 -11.23
C ALA A 142 21.72 -4.96 -9.82
N SER A 143 21.18 -4.05 -9.03
CA SER A 143 20.73 -4.35 -7.67
C SER A 143 19.54 -5.29 -7.68
N ARG A 144 19.60 -6.35 -6.85
CA ARG A 144 18.45 -7.24 -6.58
C ARG A 144 17.51 -6.65 -5.55
N ILE A 145 18.02 -5.72 -4.75
CA ILE A 145 17.31 -5.02 -3.70
C ILE A 145 16.83 -3.70 -4.30
N PRO A 146 15.55 -3.35 -4.19
CA PRO A 146 15.04 -2.09 -4.70
C PRO A 146 15.75 -0.88 -4.09
N VAL A 147 16.11 0.08 -4.93
CA VAL A 147 16.88 1.27 -4.56
C VAL A 147 16.00 2.51 -4.62
N VAL A 148 15.96 3.23 -3.50
CA VAL A 148 15.34 4.55 -3.38
C VAL A 148 16.42 5.60 -3.38
N CYS A 149 16.41 6.49 -4.36
CA CYS A 149 17.34 7.62 -4.43
C CYS A 149 16.69 8.91 -3.90
N GLY A 150 17.37 9.56 -2.95
CA GLY A 150 16.98 10.87 -2.41
C GLY A 150 18.17 11.82 -2.44
N ILE A 151 18.61 12.19 -3.67
CA ILE A 151 19.90 12.85 -3.88
C ILE A 151 19.76 14.34 -4.14
N GLY A 152 18.80 14.73 -4.98
CA GLY A 152 18.63 16.10 -5.45
C GLY A 152 17.31 16.73 -5.00
N HIS A 153 17.18 18.04 -5.27
CA HIS A 153 15.89 18.74 -5.15
C HIS A 153 15.02 18.46 -6.38
N GLU A 154 13.76 18.87 -6.36
CA GLU A 154 12.77 18.58 -7.40
C GLU A 154 13.21 18.86 -8.84
N ARG A 155 14.14 19.80 -9.02
CA ARG A 155 14.59 20.26 -10.36
C ARG A 155 15.86 19.56 -10.85
N ASP A 156 16.63 18.95 -9.97
CA ASP A 156 17.94 18.40 -10.31
C ASP A 156 17.89 16.88 -10.38
N TRP A 157 17.81 16.34 -11.57
CA TRP A 157 17.79 14.90 -11.82
C TRP A 157 19.21 14.40 -12.06
N THR A 158 19.62 13.41 -11.28
CA THR A 158 20.86 12.68 -11.52
C THR A 158 20.60 11.40 -12.33
N ILE A 159 21.67 10.86 -12.94
CA ILE A 159 21.58 9.55 -13.62
C ILE A 159 21.24 8.46 -12.61
N ALA A 160 21.71 8.55 -11.37
CA ALA A 160 21.30 7.64 -10.29
C ALA A 160 19.79 7.69 -10.01
N ASP A 161 19.18 8.89 -10.01
CA ASP A 161 17.73 9.04 -9.84
C ASP A 161 16.93 8.38 -10.98
N LEU A 162 17.45 8.45 -12.21
CA LEU A 162 16.84 7.80 -13.36
C LEU A 162 16.97 6.28 -13.30
N ALA A 163 18.11 5.78 -12.80
CA ALA A 163 18.35 4.35 -12.67
C ALA A 163 17.61 3.73 -11.48
N ALA A 164 17.39 4.49 -10.39
CA ALA A 164 16.74 4.02 -9.17
C ALA A 164 15.30 3.54 -9.41
N ASP A 165 14.85 2.62 -8.58
CA ASP A 165 13.48 2.10 -8.63
C ASP A 165 12.47 3.17 -8.23
N ILE A 166 12.82 3.97 -7.21
CA ILE A 166 12.03 5.11 -6.78
C ILE A 166 12.94 6.32 -6.60
N ARG A 167 12.48 7.44 -7.11
CA ARG A 167 13.05 8.75 -6.83
C ARG A 167 12.30 9.44 -5.71
N ALA A 168 13.03 9.96 -4.76
CA ALA A 168 12.56 10.87 -3.72
C ALA A 168 13.12 12.27 -3.93
N ALA A 169 12.33 13.27 -3.58
CA ALA A 169 12.75 14.67 -3.72
C ALA A 169 13.77 15.11 -2.66
N THR A 170 13.83 14.40 -1.54
CA THR A 170 14.74 14.69 -0.41
C THR A 170 15.11 13.40 0.33
N PRO A 171 16.16 13.40 1.15
CA PRO A 171 16.50 12.27 2.02
C PRO A 171 15.37 11.85 2.95
N SER A 172 14.65 12.82 3.54
CA SER A 172 13.48 12.56 4.39
C SER A 172 12.34 11.92 3.60
N ASN A 173 12.09 12.41 2.40
CA ASN A 173 11.06 11.82 1.50
C ASN A 173 11.44 10.41 1.06
N ALA A 174 12.74 10.11 0.86
CA ALA A 174 13.20 8.75 0.61
C ALA A 174 12.82 7.81 1.77
N ALA A 175 13.04 8.24 2.99
CA ALA A 175 12.64 7.48 4.18
C ALA A 175 11.12 7.30 4.25
N GLU A 176 10.33 8.34 3.97
CA GLU A 176 8.86 8.28 3.97
C GLU A 176 8.29 7.32 2.93
N LEU A 177 8.90 7.27 1.75
CA LEU A 177 8.50 6.37 0.67
C LEU A 177 8.87 4.91 0.97
N THR A 178 9.93 4.71 1.75
CA THR A 178 10.45 3.37 2.07
C THR A 178 9.62 2.68 3.15
N VAL A 179 9.11 3.41 4.14
CA VAL A 179 8.37 2.81 5.26
C VAL A 179 6.98 3.41 5.42
N PRO A 180 5.99 2.60 5.78
CA PRO A 180 4.65 3.09 6.11
C PRO A 180 4.66 3.86 7.44
N ASP A 181 3.56 4.48 7.78
CA ASP A 181 3.34 5.02 9.12
C ASP A 181 2.77 3.92 10.04
N ALA A 182 3.58 3.49 11.01
CA ALA A 182 3.20 2.45 11.98
C ALA A 182 1.92 2.80 12.75
N LYS A 183 1.71 4.08 13.06
CA LYS A 183 0.49 4.55 13.73
C LYS A 183 -0.73 4.36 12.85
N ALA A 184 -0.61 4.71 11.57
CA ALA A 184 -1.69 4.52 10.61
C ALA A 184 -2.01 3.04 10.38
N VAL A 185 -0.97 2.19 10.28
CA VAL A 185 -1.13 0.73 10.16
C VAL A 185 -1.81 0.16 11.39
N THR A 186 -1.32 0.52 12.59
CA THR A 186 -1.90 0.06 13.86
C THR A 186 -3.36 0.50 13.99
N ALA A 187 -3.66 1.75 13.68
CA ALA A 187 -5.04 2.26 13.70
C ALA A 187 -5.95 1.55 12.68
N ALA A 188 -5.42 1.17 11.52
CA ALA A 188 -6.16 0.39 10.54
C ALA A 188 -6.45 -1.04 11.05
N ILE A 189 -5.48 -1.68 11.67
CA ILE A 189 -5.64 -3.01 12.29
C ILE A 189 -6.68 -2.95 13.42
N MET A 190 -6.59 -1.95 14.31
CA MET A 190 -7.54 -1.79 15.41
C MET A 190 -8.97 -1.58 14.88
N ARG A 191 -9.14 -0.72 13.87
CA ARG A 191 -10.46 -0.53 13.23
C ARG A 191 -11.01 -1.81 12.61
N LEU A 192 -10.17 -2.61 11.97
CA LEU A 192 -10.58 -3.89 11.43
C LEU A 192 -10.98 -4.88 12.54
N ALA A 193 -10.21 -4.91 13.62
CA ALA A 193 -10.54 -5.74 14.80
C ALA A 193 -11.89 -5.32 15.42
N ASP A 194 -12.09 -4.02 15.62
CA ASP A 194 -13.35 -3.48 16.16
C ASP A 194 -14.55 -3.81 15.24
N ASN A 195 -14.37 -3.68 13.93
CA ASN A 195 -15.40 -4.04 12.96
C ASN A 195 -15.76 -5.53 13.01
N ILE A 196 -14.75 -6.40 13.14
CA ILE A 196 -14.96 -7.85 13.27
C ILE A 196 -15.70 -8.16 14.58
N ILE A 197 -15.25 -7.59 15.70
CA ILE A 197 -15.91 -7.77 17.00
C ILE A 197 -17.35 -7.25 16.96
N GLY A 198 -17.55 -6.07 16.38
CA GLY A 198 -18.89 -5.49 16.20
C GLY A 198 -19.80 -6.39 15.36
N ALA A 199 -19.31 -6.89 14.24
CA ALA A 199 -20.06 -7.82 13.38
C ALA A 199 -20.41 -9.13 14.11
N LEU A 200 -19.46 -9.69 14.86
CA LEU A 200 -19.69 -10.88 15.68
C LEU A 200 -20.74 -10.64 16.76
N HIS A 201 -20.68 -9.50 17.46
CA HIS A 201 -21.69 -9.14 18.46
C HIS A 201 -23.10 -9.03 17.86
N VAL A 202 -23.23 -8.42 16.67
CA VAL A 202 -24.52 -8.33 15.98
C VAL A 202 -25.06 -9.72 15.62
N ILE A 203 -24.21 -10.59 15.07
CA ILE A 203 -24.57 -11.96 14.69
C ILE A 203 -25.01 -12.76 15.92
N VAL A 204 -24.19 -12.76 16.98
CA VAL A 204 -24.49 -13.49 18.23
C VAL A 204 -25.76 -12.95 18.88
N ALA A 205 -25.97 -11.61 18.90
CA ALA A 205 -27.18 -11.00 19.45
C ALA A 205 -28.43 -11.38 18.64
N ALA A 206 -28.32 -11.42 17.32
CA ALA A 206 -29.41 -11.84 16.44
C ALA A 206 -29.78 -13.32 16.66
N ASP A 207 -28.79 -14.19 16.74
CA ASP A 207 -29.02 -15.61 16.97
C ASP A 207 -29.56 -15.89 18.39
N ARG A 208 -29.05 -15.17 19.40
CA ARG A 208 -29.60 -15.24 20.75
C ARG A 208 -31.07 -14.83 20.79
N ARG A 209 -31.47 -13.78 20.08
CA ARG A 209 -32.89 -13.39 19.94
C ARG A 209 -33.70 -14.46 19.28
N ARG A 210 -33.22 -15.05 18.18
CA ARG A 210 -33.88 -16.15 17.47
C ARG A 210 -34.07 -17.36 18.34
N VAL A 211 -33.04 -17.76 19.09
CA VAL A 211 -33.14 -18.87 20.05
C VAL A 211 -34.17 -18.55 21.15
N GLN A 212 -34.13 -17.34 21.71
CA GLN A 212 -35.10 -16.91 22.71
C GLN A 212 -36.55 -16.92 22.15
N GLU A 213 -36.73 -16.50 20.91
CA GLU A 213 -38.03 -16.47 20.25
C GLU A 213 -38.53 -17.90 19.95
N CYS A 214 -37.65 -18.79 19.50
CA CYS A 214 -37.95 -20.21 19.36
C CYS A 214 -38.34 -20.87 20.71
N VAL A 215 -37.57 -20.58 21.77
CA VAL A 215 -37.87 -21.11 23.11
C VAL A 215 -39.23 -20.56 23.62
N ARG A 216 -39.51 -19.26 23.42
CA ARG A 216 -40.82 -18.69 23.78
C ARG A 216 -41.96 -19.29 22.99
N THR A 217 -41.78 -19.47 21.71
CA THR A 217 -42.79 -20.08 20.84
C THR A 217 -43.05 -21.53 21.20
N LEU A 218 -41.99 -22.27 21.53
CA LEU A 218 -42.07 -23.64 22.07
C LEU A 218 -42.75 -23.69 23.44
N ASP A 219 -42.41 -22.77 24.36
CA ASP A 219 -43.02 -22.70 25.69
C ASP A 219 -44.51 -22.34 25.61
N LEU A 220 -44.87 -21.36 24.75
CA LEU A 220 -46.26 -21.01 24.46
C LEU A 220 -47.05 -22.17 23.78
N ALA A 221 -46.44 -22.80 22.76
CA ALA A 221 -47.03 -23.94 22.09
C ALA A 221 -47.22 -25.12 23.04
N MET A 222 -46.21 -25.40 23.88
CA MET A 222 -46.33 -26.44 24.93
C MET A 222 -47.37 -26.07 26.00
N LYS A 223 -47.43 -24.82 26.46
CA LYS A 223 -48.44 -24.38 27.45
C LYS A 223 -49.84 -24.49 26.88
N ASN A 224 -50.05 -24.00 25.66
CA ASN A 224 -51.33 -24.09 24.97
C ASN A 224 -51.72 -25.57 24.73
N HIS A 225 -50.76 -26.39 24.34
CA HIS A 225 -50.97 -27.80 24.10
C HIS A 225 -51.26 -28.58 25.39
N LEU A 226 -50.53 -28.21 26.48
CA LEU A 226 -50.83 -28.78 27.82
C LEU A 226 -52.19 -28.32 28.37
N GLU A 227 -52.59 -27.09 28.09
CA GLU A 227 -53.93 -26.61 28.48
C GLU A 227 -55.04 -27.28 27.65
N ASP A 228 -54.82 -27.47 26.37
CA ASP A 228 -55.74 -28.25 25.50
C ASP A 228 -55.80 -29.72 25.97
N LEU A 229 -54.66 -30.32 26.27
CA LEU A 229 -54.59 -31.65 26.84
C LEU A 229 -55.28 -31.72 28.20
N ARG A 230 -55.10 -30.75 29.10
CA ARG A 230 -55.81 -30.65 30.37
C ARG A 230 -57.33 -30.55 30.18
N THR A 231 -57.73 -29.76 29.19
CA THR A 231 -59.14 -29.57 28.83
C THR A 231 -59.71 -30.87 28.24
N HIS A 232 -58.98 -31.54 27.41
CA HIS A 232 -59.35 -32.85 26.86
C HIS A 232 -59.32 -33.93 27.92
N ILE A 233 -58.31 -33.99 28.81
CA ILE A 233 -58.29 -34.93 29.92
C ILE A 233 -59.50 -34.73 30.88
N ARG A 234 -59.86 -33.46 31.17
CA ARG A 234 -61.05 -33.15 31.96
C ARG A 234 -62.34 -33.58 31.28
N ARG A 235 -62.45 -33.47 29.95
CA ARG A 235 -63.57 -33.98 29.15
C ARG A 235 -63.57 -35.51 29.08
N PHE A 236 -62.45 -36.12 29.16
CA PHE A 236 -62.25 -37.56 28.95
C PHE A 236 -62.12 -38.39 30.22
N ALA A 237 -61.97 -37.78 31.39
CA ALA A 237 -62.09 -38.47 32.66
C ALA A 237 -63.39 -39.26 32.77
N ARG A 238 -64.32 -39.11 31.78
CA ARG A 238 -65.58 -39.82 31.65
C ARG A 238 -65.57 -40.98 30.66
N SER A 239 -64.52 -41.31 29.98
CA SER A 239 -64.39 -42.45 29.08
C SER A 239 -62.99 -42.98 28.90
N SER A 240 -62.59 -43.95 29.68
CA SER A 240 -61.22 -44.30 30.06
C SER A 240 -60.38 -45.16 29.10
N GLN A 241 -60.85 -45.57 27.96
CA GLN A 241 -60.02 -46.50 27.15
C GLN A 241 -59.34 -45.99 25.89
N LYS A 242 -59.69 -44.88 25.36
CA LYS A 242 -59.05 -44.33 24.13
C LYS A 242 -57.84 -43.45 24.39
N TYR A 243 -57.44 -43.22 25.62
CA TYR A 243 -56.51 -42.24 26.04
C TYR A 243 -55.05 -42.65 26.05
N THR A 244 -54.75 -43.88 26.40
CA THR A 244 -53.38 -44.38 26.46
C THR A 244 -52.67 -44.42 25.12
N GLU A 245 -53.40 -44.72 24.06
CA GLU A 245 -52.81 -44.73 22.72
C GLU A 245 -52.54 -43.31 22.18
N ARG A 246 -53.44 -42.37 22.48
CA ARG A 246 -53.31 -40.99 22.00
C ARG A 246 -52.25 -40.20 22.77
N SER A 247 -52.09 -40.45 24.05
CA SER A 247 -51.01 -39.88 24.85
C SER A 247 -49.62 -40.35 24.36
N ARG A 248 -49.53 -41.60 23.92
CA ARG A 248 -48.29 -42.14 23.33
C ARG A 248 -47.93 -41.51 21.99
N SER A 249 -48.92 -41.25 21.15
CA SER A 249 -48.70 -40.62 19.84
C SER A 249 -48.28 -39.15 19.94
N VAL A 250 -48.83 -38.42 20.94
CA VAL A 250 -48.45 -37.00 21.17
C VAL A 250 -47.01 -36.90 21.69
N ARG A 251 -46.60 -37.82 22.56
CA ARG A 251 -45.21 -37.85 23.06
C ARG A 251 -44.21 -38.12 21.96
N LEU A 252 -44.50 -39.07 21.06
CA LEU A 252 -43.67 -39.33 19.88
C LEU A 252 -43.54 -38.13 18.96
N HIS A 253 -44.60 -37.34 18.81
CA HIS A 253 -44.55 -36.15 17.99
C HIS A 253 -43.74 -35.01 18.58
N VAL A 254 -43.78 -34.83 19.91
CA VAL A 254 -42.94 -33.87 20.62
C VAL A 254 -41.45 -34.25 20.51
N ASP A 255 -41.16 -35.55 20.66
CA ASP A 255 -39.77 -36.07 20.51
C ASP A 255 -39.26 -35.82 19.07
N GLU A 256 -40.09 -36.00 18.07
CA GLU A 256 -39.77 -35.74 16.65
C GLU A 256 -39.54 -34.25 16.36
N VAL A 257 -40.36 -33.36 16.94
CA VAL A 257 -40.22 -31.89 16.80
C VAL A 257 -38.95 -31.42 17.50
N ILE A 258 -38.63 -31.93 18.71
CA ILE A 258 -37.41 -31.60 19.44
C ILE A 258 -36.19 -32.03 18.64
N GLU A 259 -36.20 -33.23 18.08
CA GLU A 259 -35.10 -33.70 17.23
C GLU A 259 -34.91 -32.82 15.99
N ARG A 260 -36.01 -32.45 15.30
CA ARG A 260 -35.97 -31.52 14.16
C ARG A 260 -35.39 -30.12 14.55
N CYS A 261 -35.83 -29.57 15.69
CA CYS A 261 -35.29 -28.31 16.19
C CYS A 261 -33.80 -28.42 16.53
N PHE A 262 -33.40 -29.50 17.14
CA PHE A 262 -31.99 -29.77 17.47
C PHE A 262 -31.16 -29.88 16.18
N GLN A 263 -31.58 -30.64 15.21
CA GLN A 263 -30.91 -30.79 13.91
C GLN A 263 -30.88 -29.47 13.14
N ALA A 264 -31.94 -28.66 13.15
CA ALA A 264 -31.97 -27.35 12.52
C ALA A 264 -30.97 -26.37 13.17
N THR A 265 -30.81 -26.42 14.50
CA THR A 265 -29.89 -25.59 15.24
C THR A 265 -28.44 -25.99 14.94
N LEU A 266 -28.16 -27.32 14.95
CA LEU A 266 -26.85 -27.86 14.57
C LEU A 266 -26.44 -27.44 13.12
N HIS A 267 -27.38 -27.58 12.19
CA HIS A 267 -27.13 -27.18 10.80
C HIS A 267 -26.84 -25.67 10.67
N ARG A 268 -27.53 -24.85 11.46
CA ARG A 268 -27.32 -23.37 11.47
C ARG A 268 -25.96 -22.97 12.04
N THR A 269 -25.53 -23.64 13.13
CA THR A 269 -24.20 -23.37 13.70
C THR A 269 -23.07 -23.76 12.74
N HIS A 270 -23.22 -24.90 12.06
CA HIS A 270 -22.26 -25.30 11.01
C HIS A 270 -22.23 -24.33 9.83
N SER A 271 -23.37 -23.84 9.39
CA SER A 271 -23.44 -22.87 8.28
C SER A 271 -22.84 -21.50 8.68
N LEU A 272 -23.05 -21.06 9.93
CA LEU A 272 -22.44 -19.84 10.46
C LEU A 272 -20.92 -19.96 10.58
N ALA A 273 -20.41 -21.09 11.04
CA ALA A 273 -18.99 -21.38 11.09
C ALA A 273 -18.37 -21.36 9.67
N ALA A 274 -19.02 -21.98 8.70
CA ALA A 274 -18.60 -21.92 7.30
C ALA A 274 -18.64 -20.50 6.72
N TYR A 275 -19.63 -19.68 7.12
CA TYR A 275 -19.72 -18.27 6.73
C TYR A 275 -18.57 -17.44 7.30
N VAL A 276 -18.22 -17.64 8.58
CA VAL A 276 -17.06 -16.97 9.21
C VAL A 276 -15.77 -17.33 8.47
N VAL A 277 -15.56 -18.60 8.15
CA VAL A 277 -14.39 -19.05 7.39
C VAL A 277 -14.38 -18.46 5.97
N SER A 278 -15.52 -18.36 5.31
CA SER A 278 -15.60 -17.76 3.98
C SER A 278 -15.41 -16.24 4.02
N ALA A 279 -15.91 -15.57 5.06
CA ALA A 279 -15.68 -14.15 5.29
C ALA A 279 -14.18 -13.87 5.54
N GLU A 280 -13.53 -14.68 6.36
CA GLU A 280 -12.08 -14.58 6.58
C GLU A 280 -11.29 -14.75 5.27
N ARG A 281 -11.70 -15.70 4.42
CA ARG A 281 -11.12 -15.89 3.08
C ARG A 281 -11.31 -14.67 2.17
N LEU A 282 -12.50 -14.08 2.20
CA LEU A 282 -12.82 -12.85 1.48
C LEU A 282 -11.98 -11.66 1.96
N PHE A 283 -11.80 -11.50 3.28
CA PHE A 283 -10.94 -10.47 3.84
C PHE A 283 -9.49 -10.62 3.39
N ARG A 284 -8.97 -11.85 3.36
CA ARG A 284 -7.62 -12.13 2.85
C ARG A 284 -7.48 -11.81 1.36
N THR A 285 -8.54 -12.03 0.56
CA THR A 285 -8.52 -11.74 -0.89
C THR A 285 -8.71 -10.26 -1.23
N GLN A 286 -9.26 -9.46 -0.32
CA GLN A 286 -9.42 -8.01 -0.48
C GLN A 286 -8.27 -7.19 0.12
N HIS A 287 -7.25 -7.86 0.63
CA HIS A 287 -6.06 -7.17 1.12
C HIS A 287 -5.46 -6.32 -0.02
N PRO A 288 -5.13 -5.06 0.25
CA PRO A 288 -4.61 -4.15 -0.79
C PRO A 288 -3.45 -4.74 -1.60
N GLU A 289 -2.61 -5.55 -0.97
CA GLU A 289 -1.52 -6.25 -1.63
C GLU A 289 -1.99 -7.21 -2.73
N MET A 290 -3.07 -7.96 -2.47
CA MET A 290 -3.62 -8.88 -3.46
C MET A 290 -4.29 -8.15 -4.64
N VAL A 291 -4.80 -6.95 -4.42
CA VAL A 291 -5.33 -6.11 -5.51
C VAL A 291 -4.18 -5.58 -6.35
N LEU A 292 -3.12 -5.12 -5.71
CA LEU A 292 -1.92 -4.65 -6.41
C LEU A 292 -1.20 -5.78 -7.15
N SER A 293 -1.14 -7.00 -6.60
CA SER A 293 -0.53 -8.16 -7.26
C SER A 293 -1.27 -8.61 -8.53
N ARG A 294 -2.55 -8.24 -8.68
CA ARG A 294 -3.34 -8.48 -9.90
C ARG A 294 -3.10 -7.45 -11.01
N GLY A 295 -2.12 -6.56 -10.83
CA GLY A 295 -1.76 -5.55 -11.82
C GLY A 295 -2.50 -4.22 -11.67
N TYR A 296 -3.31 -4.05 -10.62
CA TYR A 296 -3.89 -2.74 -10.30
C TYR A 296 -2.83 -1.83 -9.69
N SER A 297 -3.01 -0.55 -9.88
CA SER A 297 -2.17 0.48 -9.28
C SER A 297 -3.03 1.48 -8.53
N ILE A 298 -2.46 2.10 -7.51
CA ILE A 298 -3.10 3.18 -6.77
C ILE A 298 -2.24 4.42 -6.98
N THR A 299 -2.85 5.47 -7.51
CA THR A 299 -2.16 6.73 -7.77
C THR A 299 -2.54 7.75 -6.70
N PHE A 300 -1.53 8.39 -6.15
CA PHE A 300 -1.64 9.42 -5.13
C PHE A 300 -1.20 10.76 -5.70
N ASP A 301 -1.75 11.82 -5.17
CA ASP A 301 -1.28 13.17 -5.40
C ASP A 301 -0.06 13.49 -4.51
N LYS A 302 0.50 14.67 -4.67
CA LYS A 302 1.61 15.19 -3.85
C LYS A 302 1.32 15.28 -2.35
N THR A 303 0.03 15.18 -1.94
CA THR A 303 -0.39 15.20 -0.54
C THR A 303 -0.61 13.80 0.04
N GLY A 304 -0.37 12.76 -0.75
CA GLY A 304 -0.58 11.36 -0.36
C GLY A 304 -2.04 10.91 -0.44
N LYS A 305 -2.93 11.68 -1.08
CA LYS A 305 -4.33 11.34 -1.25
C LYS A 305 -4.55 10.56 -2.55
N ILE A 306 -5.38 9.53 -2.48
CA ILE A 306 -5.72 8.70 -3.65
C ILE A 306 -6.50 9.54 -4.66
N ILE A 307 -6.02 9.55 -5.89
CA ILE A 307 -6.64 10.24 -7.00
C ILE A 307 -7.76 9.37 -7.56
N LYS A 308 -8.98 9.90 -7.53
CA LYS A 308 -10.17 9.23 -8.09
C LYS A 308 -10.76 9.98 -9.29
N ASP A 309 -10.39 11.22 -9.48
CA ASP A 309 -10.91 12.07 -10.55
C ASP A 309 -9.78 12.87 -11.16
N VAL A 310 -9.76 12.89 -12.50
CA VAL A 310 -8.77 13.61 -13.29
C VAL A 310 -8.93 15.14 -13.16
N HIS A 311 -10.11 15.60 -12.82
CA HIS A 311 -10.42 17.03 -12.67
C HIS A 311 -9.76 17.68 -11.44
N THR A 312 -9.24 16.88 -10.53
CA THR A 312 -8.52 17.36 -9.33
C THR A 312 -7.04 17.59 -9.58
N LEU A 313 -6.57 17.37 -10.80
CA LEU A 313 -5.17 17.39 -11.18
C LEU A 313 -4.87 18.54 -12.15
N ALA A 314 -3.68 19.09 -12.04
CA ALA A 314 -3.17 20.13 -12.94
C ALA A 314 -1.99 19.61 -13.79
N LEU A 315 -1.73 20.29 -14.91
CA LEU A 315 -0.54 20.01 -15.71
C LEU A 315 0.71 20.38 -14.89
N GLY A 316 1.64 19.44 -14.81
CA GLY A 316 2.85 19.58 -14.01
C GLY A 316 2.76 18.95 -12.61
N ASP A 317 1.59 18.52 -12.17
CA ASP A 317 1.49 17.80 -10.90
C ASP A 317 2.28 16.49 -10.95
N VAL A 318 2.93 16.20 -9.85
CA VAL A 318 3.65 14.95 -9.64
C VAL A 318 2.69 13.94 -9.02
N LEU A 319 2.62 12.78 -9.63
CA LEU A 319 1.80 11.66 -9.20
C LEU A 319 2.70 10.52 -8.75
N THR A 320 2.37 9.93 -7.62
CA THR A 320 2.99 8.69 -7.16
C THR A 320 2.04 7.53 -7.40
N THR A 321 2.37 6.68 -8.33
CA THR A 321 1.58 5.47 -8.64
C THR A 321 2.22 4.26 -7.97
N ARG A 322 1.51 3.70 -7.01
CA ARG A 322 1.92 2.49 -6.29
C ARG A 322 1.43 1.26 -7.04
N ILE A 323 2.33 0.36 -7.34
CA ILE A 323 2.07 -0.94 -7.96
C ILE A 323 2.46 -2.05 -6.98
N SER A 324 2.23 -3.30 -7.35
CA SER A 324 2.51 -4.49 -6.52
C SER A 324 3.92 -4.47 -5.91
N HIS A 325 4.90 -4.04 -6.67
CA HIS A 325 6.31 -4.05 -6.27
C HIS A 325 6.92 -2.68 -6.56
N GLY A 326 6.65 -1.63 -5.75
CA GLY A 326 7.20 -0.30 -5.81
C GLY A 326 6.25 0.83 -6.10
N ALA A 327 6.80 1.98 -6.34
CA ALA A 327 6.06 3.13 -6.79
C ALA A 327 6.83 3.83 -7.92
N VAL A 328 6.08 4.46 -8.79
CA VAL A 328 6.61 5.26 -9.91
C VAL A 328 6.14 6.68 -9.70
N GLU A 329 7.05 7.60 -9.74
CA GLU A 329 6.70 9.02 -9.85
C GLU A 329 6.59 9.42 -11.31
N SER A 330 5.54 10.13 -11.62
CA SER A 330 5.29 10.65 -12.96
C SER A 330 4.74 12.06 -12.89
N THR A 331 5.12 12.87 -13.85
CA THR A 331 4.60 14.23 -13.98
C THR A 331 3.54 14.27 -15.07
N ILE A 332 2.45 14.93 -14.80
CA ILE A 332 1.35 15.08 -15.76
C ILE A 332 1.77 15.99 -16.89
N LYS A 333 1.98 15.41 -18.07
CA LYS A 333 2.23 16.16 -19.30
C LYS A 333 0.95 16.51 -20.06
N ARG A 334 -0.09 15.70 -19.93
CA ARG A 334 -1.40 15.92 -20.57
C ARG A 334 -2.50 15.29 -19.74
N LEU A 335 -3.63 15.95 -19.66
CA LEU A 335 -4.84 15.45 -19.01
C LEU A 335 -5.90 15.16 -20.08
N TYR A 336 -6.49 13.99 -20.00
CA TYR A 336 -7.63 13.60 -20.82
C TYR A 336 -8.80 13.28 -19.90
N ALA A 337 -9.80 14.12 -19.89
CA ALA A 337 -11.05 13.78 -19.21
C ALA A 337 -11.82 12.76 -20.06
N ALA A 338 -12.13 11.63 -19.47
CA ALA A 338 -13.02 10.67 -20.13
C ALA A 338 -14.40 11.30 -20.31
N LYS A 339 -14.92 11.32 -21.54
CA LYS A 339 -16.34 11.62 -21.79
C LYS A 339 -17.16 10.63 -20.95
N LYS A 340 -18.00 11.12 -20.03
CA LYS A 340 -18.97 10.31 -19.31
C LYS A 340 -19.73 9.45 -20.32
N ARG A 341 -19.46 8.16 -20.35
CA ARG A 341 -20.36 7.21 -20.99
C ARG A 341 -21.67 7.30 -20.22
N LYS A 342 -22.72 7.75 -20.88
CA LYS A 342 -24.09 7.60 -20.37
C LYS A 342 -24.33 6.11 -20.29
N ASP A 343 -24.29 5.56 -19.09
CA ASP A 343 -24.76 4.19 -18.84
C ASP A 343 -26.23 4.17 -19.23
N LYS A 344 -26.51 3.51 -20.34
CA LYS A 344 -27.86 3.06 -20.65
C LYS A 344 -28.22 1.99 -19.60
N LEU A 345 -28.98 2.42 -18.60
CA LEU A 345 -29.70 1.52 -17.70
C LEU A 345 -30.42 0.47 -18.54
N PHE A 346 -29.98 -0.76 -18.41
CA PHE A 346 -30.77 -1.92 -18.82
C PHE A 346 -32.02 -1.95 -17.95
N LYS A 347 -33.14 -1.52 -18.53
CA LYS A 347 -34.48 -1.85 -18.01
C LYS A 347 -34.66 -3.34 -18.23
N THR A 348 -34.47 -4.13 -17.21
CA THR A 348 -35.03 -5.48 -17.17
C THR A 348 -36.51 -5.32 -16.98
N SER A 349 -37.26 -5.51 -18.08
CA SER A 349 -38.71 -5.72 -18.04
C SER A 349 -38.99 -7.00 -17.28
N GLY A 350 -39.69 -6.89 -16.15
CA GLY A 350 -40.29 -8.03 -15.50
C GLY A 350 -41.36 -8.67 -16.41
N ARG A 351 -41.38 -9.97 -16.42
CA ARG A 351 -42.54 -10.75 -16.75
C ARG A 351 -42.64 -11.90 -15.79
N THR A 352 -43.76 -11.86 -15.08
CA THR A 352 -44.49 -12.94 -14.36
C THR A 352 -43.66 -13.90 -13.53
#